data_3a81bc56571011e33dfa1f12a65934bd
#
_entry.id   3a81bc56571011e33dfa1f12a65934bd
#
_cell.length_a   1.000
_cell.length_b   1.000
_cell.length_c   1.000
_cell.angle_alpha   90.00
_cell.angle_beta   90.00
_cell.angle_gamma   90.00
#
_symmetry.space_group_name_H-M   'P 1'
#
loop_
_entity.id
_entity.type
_entity.pdbx_description
1 polymer ?
#
loop_
_entity_poly.entity_id
_entity_poly.type
_entity_poly.pdbx_seq_one_letter_code
_entity_poly.pdbx_strand_id
1 'polypeptide(L)'
;LFAAAICLAGTLGMMLGLVQVFQPQWADGLFIAEPTMAGRAVGNLRQPNHFSTLLVWASASAVWLGARKRLPAALAAALMALFIWGIVLTASRTGMVAMVFLALWGLLDKRLPRTMRLALLAAPVLYGLFWGGMWMLAHADKSVTFAAESRLHDNSDISSSRFKIWANVWGLVKQHPWTGVGYGQFNLAWTLTSFPTRPVAFFDHTHNLIFQWAVELGLPLAVLLVALTTTAGLVLIWPQGSNKVTPAGASAVIVCTAMLHSMLEYPLWYSYFLLPTAFAWGAGLAARATHHLNDATTSEPTWGPQQWLATGGALTMLGAVWCALDFQAAANIYAPRAGAGPLDQRIE
;
A
#
# COMPACT_ATOMS: atom_id res chain seq x y z
N LEU A 1 0.27 18.72 -5.42
CA LEU A 1 1.15 18.43 -4.28
C LEU A 1 1.16 16.94 -3.94
N PHE A 2 0.02 16.29 -3.66
CA PHE A 2 -0.05 14.88 -3.25
C PHE A 2 0.73 13.94 -4.19
N ALA A 3 0.45 13.96 -5.50
CA ALA A 3 1.16 13.12 -6.45
C ALA A 3 2.66 13.42 -6.52
N ALA A 4 3.07 14.68 -6.35
CA ALA A 4 4.49 15.04 -6.29
C ALA A 4 5.16 14.48 -5.03
N ALA A 5 4.47 14.50 -3.89
CA ALA A 5 4.98 13.93 -2.64
C ALA A 5 5.15 12.41 -2.74
N ILE A 6 4.16 11.69 -3.30
CA ILE A 6 4.25 10.24 -3.52
C ILE A 6 5.37 9.90 -4.50
N CYS A 7 5.51 10.67 -5.60
CA CYS A 7 6.59 10.48 -6.57
C CYS A 7 7.98 10.70 -5.93
N LEU A 8 8.13 11.73 -5.11
CA LEU A 8 9.37 12.00 -4.36
C LEU A 8 9.66 10.87 -3.36
N ALA A 9 8.67 10.45 -2.59
CA ALA A 9 8.82 9.33 -1.64
C ALA A 9 9.25 8.03 -2.35
N GLY A 10 8.66 7.74 -3.53
CA GLY A 10 9.07 6.62 -4.37
C GLY A 10 10.50 6.74 -4.86
N THR A 11 10.92 7.95 -5.27
CA THR A 11 12.29 8.21 -5.75
C THR A 11 13.32 8.03 -4.63
N LEU A 12 13.08 8.61 -3.45
CA LEU A 12 13.95 8.44 -2.29
C LEU A 12 13.97 6.97 -1.83
N GLY A 13 12.80 6.33 -1.76
CA GLY A 13 12.72 4.90 -1.46
C GLY A 13 13.49 4.04 -2.45
N MET A 14 13.45 4.38 -3.75
CA MET A 14 14.21 3.66 -4.78
C MET A 14 15.72 3.79 -4.57
N MET A 15 16.24 4.98 -4.22
CA MET A 15 17.65 5.18 -3.89
C MET A 15 18.07 4.25 -2.74
N LEU A 16 17.27 4.17 -1.68
CA LEU A 16 17.52 3.27 -0.55
C LEU A 16 17.43 1.80 -0.98
N GLY A 17 16.46 1.44 -1.81
CA GLY A 17 16.32 0.07 -2.34
C GLY A 17 17.52 -0.36 -3.17
N LEU A 18 18.11 0.54 -3.97
CA LEU A 18 19.35 0.26 -4.71
C LEU A 18 20.51 0.01 -3.78
N VAL A 19 20.68 0.82 -2.73
CA VAL A 19 21.72 0.58 -1.72
C VAL A 19 21.52 -0.80 -1.07
N GLN A 20 20.31 -1.14 -0.67
CA GLN A 20 20.00 -2.42 -0.03
C GLN A 20 20.33 -3.64 -0.89
N VAL A 21 20.21 -3.54 -2.21
CA VAL A 21 20.48 -4.67 -3.13
C VAL A 21 21.93 -4.70 -3.58
N PHE A 22 22.53 -3.55 -3.93
CA PHE A 22 23.85 -3.50 -4.57
C PHE A 22 24.99 -3.10 -3.62
N GLN A 23 24.67 -2.50 -2.47
CA GLN A 23 25.64 -2.07 -1.46
C GLN A 23 25.11 -2.38 -0.05
N PRO A 24 24.73 -3.66 0.24
CA PRO A 24 24.03 -4.02 1.48
C PRO A 24 24.82 -3.66 2.76
N GLN A 25 26.14 -3.56 2.66
CA GLN A 25 27.01 -3.15 3.78
C GLN A 25 26.78 -1.70 4.24
N TRP A 26 26.06 -0.87 3.46
CA TRP A 26 25.69 0.49 3.85
C TRP A 26 24.34 0.57 4.55
N ALA A 27 23.59 -0.54 4.60
CA ALA A 27 22.36 -0.64 5.37
C ALA A 27 22.71 -0.81 6.85
N ASP A 28 22.62 0.28 7.62
CA ASP A 28 23.03 0.38 9.02
C ASP A 28 21.89 0.02 10.00
N GLY A 29 20.71 -0.31 9.49
CA GLY A 29 19.52 -0.58 10.29
C GLY A 29 18.87 0.66 10.91
N LEU A 30 19.57 1.78 10.97
CA LEU A 30 19.09 3.03 11.56
C LEU A 30 18.58 4.02 10.50
N PHE A 31 19.45 4.46 9.60
CA PHE A 31 19.11 5.38 8.51
C PHE A 31 18.67 4.66 7.24
N ILE A 32 19.28 3.52 6.96
CA ILE A 32 18.94 2.64 5.85
C ILE A 32 18.54 1.28 6.44
N ALA A 33 17.28 0.93 6.34
CA ALA A 33 16.78 -0.33 6.87
C ALA A 33 17.50 -1.54 6.29
N GLU A 34 17.90 -2.47 7.14
CA GLU A 34 18.44 -3.75 6.72
C GLU A 34 17.33 -4.65 6.14
N PRO A 35 17.52 -5.22 4.94
CA PRO A 35 16.58 -6.18 4.40
C PRO A 35 16.68 -7.52 5.14
N THR A 36 15.55 -8.15 5.42
CA THR A 36 15.50 -9.47 6.08
C THR A 36 16.00 -10.61 5.18
N MET A 37 16.14 -10.36 3.88
CA MET A 37 16.62 -11.31 2.88
C MET A 37 17.59 -10.59 1.94
N ALA A 38 18.76 -11.15 1.72
CA ALA A 38 19.75 -10.61 0.80
C ALA A 38 19.17 -10.44 -0.61
N GLY A 39 19.55 -9.36 -1.30
CA GLY A 39 19.08 -9.06 -2.65
C GLY A 39 17.61 -8.62 -2.74
N ARG A 40 16.98 -8.29 -1.62
CA ARG A 40 15.57 -7.87 -1.56
C ARG A 40 15.43 -6.43 -1.08
N ALA A 41 14.94 -5.53 -1.94
CA ALA A 41 14.68 -4.15 -1.55
C ALA A 41 13.43 -4.04 -0.66
N VAL A 42 13.55 -3.31 0.45
CA VAL A 42 12.46 -3.04 1.40
C VAL A 42 12.20 -1.54 1.61
N GLY A 43 13.12 -0.67 1.09
CA GLY A 43 13.13 0.75 1.41
C GLY A 43 13.17 0.96 2.92
N ASN A 44 12.87 2.16 3.40
CA ASN A 44 12.71 2.40 4.85
C ASN A 44 11.31 2.04 5.39
N LEU A 45 10.44 1.48 4.54
CA LEU A 45 9.20 0.86 4.99
C LEU A 45 9.41 -0.51 5.64
N ARG A 46 10.63 -1.06 5.58
CA ARG A 46 11.08 -2.32 6.24
C ARG A 46 10.29 -3.56 5.82
N GLN A 47 9.41 -3.42 4.81
CA GLN A 47 8.54 -4.50 4.33
C GLN A 47 8.44 -4.40 2.79
N PRO A 48 8.84 -5.44 2.03
CA PRO A 48 8.97 -5.36 0.59
C PRO A 48 7.64 -5.17 -0.16
N ASN A 49 6.51 -5.70 0.36
CA ASN A 49 5.21 -5.49 -0.26
C ASN A 49 4.71 -4.05 -0.02
N HIS A 50 5.04 -3.44 1.12
CA HIS A 50 4.80 -2.02 1.39
C HIS A 50 5.59 -1.15 0.41
N PHE A 51 6.88 -1.44 0.26
CA PHE A 51 7.73 -0.69 -0.66
C PHE A 51 7.26 -0.83 -2.11
N SER A 52 6.93 -2.04 -2.53
CA SER A 52 6.34 -2.29 -3.84
C SER A 52 5.07 -1.48 -4.09
N THR A 53 4.15 -1.43 -3.11
CA THR A 53 2.91 -0.64 -3.21
C THR A 53 3.21 0.86 -3.35
N LEU A 54 4.15 1.40 -2.58
CA LEU A 54 4.59 2.80 -2.72
C LEU A 54 5.13 3.06 -4.13
N LEU A 55 5.93 2.15 -4.71
CA LEU A 55 6.49 2.31 -6.06
C LEU A 55 5.40 2.24 -7.15
N VAL A 56 4.36 1.42 -6.98
CA VAL A 56 3.19 1.44 -7.88
C VAL A 56 2.46 2.78 -7.79
N TRP A 57 2.25 3.31 -6.59
CA TRP A 57 1.65 4.62 -6.38
C TRP A 57 2.48 5.75 -6.97
N ALA A 58 3.82 5.67 -6.82
CA ALA A 58 4.76 6.61 -7.43
C ALA A 58 4.72 6.55 -8.95
N SER A 59 4.60 5.35 -9.54
CA SER A 59 4.42 5.16 -10.99
C SER A 59 3.14 5.83 -11.49
N ALA A 60 2.01 5.59 -10.82
CA ALA A 60 0.75 6.23 -11.16
C ALA A 60 0.82 7.76 -11.02
N SER A 61 1.48 8.24 -9.98
CA SER A 61 1.69 9.67 -9.72
C SER A 61 2.57 10.34 -10.78
N ALA A 62 3.68 9.70 -11.19
CA ALA A 62 4.56 10.20 -12.25
C ALA A 62 3.82 10.32 -13.58
N VAL A 63 3.06 9.29 -13.95
CA VAL A 63 2.23 9.30 -15.18
C VAL A 63 1.18 10.40 -15.12
N TRP A 64 0.49 10.58 -13.99
CA TRP A 64 -0.50 11.64 -13.85
C TRP A 64 0.13 13.04 -13.94
N LEU A 65 1.29 13.27 -13.32
CA LEU A 65 2.05 14.53 -13.40
C LEU A 65 2.51 14.80 -14.85
N GLY A 66 2.96 13.77 -15.57
CA GLY A 66 3.30 13.85 -16.98
C GLY A 66 2.10 14.18 -17.85
N ALA A 67 0.95 13.53 -17.63
CA ALA A 67 -0.30 13.78 -18.35
C ALA A 67 -0.83 15.20 -18.12
N ARG A 68 -0.58 15.78 -16.93
CA ARG A 68 -0.92 17.17 -16.58
C ARG A 68 0.15 18.18 -16.97
N LYS A 69 1.19 17.76 -17.71
CA LYS A 69 2.33 18.60 -18.12
C LYS A 69 3.05 19.28 -16.93
N ARG A 70 3.00 18.67 -15.73
CA ARG A 70 3.75 19.10 -14.53
C ARG A 70 5.14 18.49 -14.49
N LEU A 71 5.35 17.40 -15.23
CA LEU A 71 6.65 16.80 -15.54
C LEU A 71 6.78 16.65 -17.05
N PRO A 72 8.00 16.74 -17.61
CA PRO A 72 8.26 16.31 -18.97
C PRO A 72 7.85 14.85 -19.18
N ALA A 73 7.22 14.53 -20.31
CA ALA A 73 6.70 13.18 -20.55
C ALA A 73 7.81 12.11 -20.52
N ALA A 74 8.99 12.44 -21.04
CA ALA A 74 10.15 11.54 -20.99
C ALA A 74 10.60 11.27 -19.55
N LEU A 75 10.64 12.29 -18.69
CA LEU A 75 11.00 12.13 -17.27
C LEU A 75 9.94 11.30 -16.52
N ALA A 76 8.65 11.53 -16.78
CA ALA A 76 7.58 10.75 -16.18
C ALA A 76 7.67 9.27 -16.56
N ALA A 77 7.96 8.96 -17.84
CA ALA A 77 8.17 7.59 -18.31
C ALA A 77 9.44 6.96 -17.73
N ALA A 78 10.53 7.71 -17.62
CA ALA A 78 11.79 7.23 -17.02
C ALA A 78 11.62 6.92 -15.52
N LEU A 79 10.93 7.80 -14.76
CA LEU A 79 10.62 7.55 -13.35
C LEU A 79 9.73 6.31 -13.21
N MET A 80 8.72 6.15 -14.04
CA MET A 80 7.88 4.96 -14.02
C MET A 80 8.71 3.68 -14.28
N ALA A 81 9.60 3.69 -15.27
CA ALA A 81 10.49 2.57 -15.55
C ALA A 81 11.42 2.27 -14.36
N LEU A 82 11.98 3.30 -13.72
CA LEU A 82 12.79 3.19 -12.52
C LEU A 82 11.99 2.54 -11.36
N PHE A 83 10.75 2.97 -11.15
CA PHE A 83 9.90 2.41 -10.10
C PHE A 83 9.52 0.95 -10.40
N ILE A 84 9.26 0.60 -11.67
CA ILE A 84 9.00 -0.79 -12.08
C ILE A 84 10.23 -1.67 -11.81
N TRP A 85 11.43 -1.18 -12.09
CA TRP A 85 12.65 -1.89 -11.71
C TRP A 85 12.74 -2.08 -10.20
N GLY A 86 12.44 -1.05 -9.41
CA GLY A 86 12.35 -1.16 -7.95
C GLY A 86 11.34 -2.21 -7.49
N ILE A 87 10.17 -2.30 -8.14
CA ILE A 87 9.18 -3.34 -7.84
C ILE A 87 9.75 -4.74 -8.07
N VAL A 88 10.53 -4.94 -9.14
CA VAL A 88 11.25 -6.21 -9.38
C VAL A 88 12.20 -6.51 -8.23
N LEU A 89 12.99 -5.52 -7.77
CA LEU A 89 13.93 -5.68 -6.66
C LEU A 89 13.26 -6.02 -5.33
N THR A 90 11.98 -5.66 -5.14
CA THR A 90 11.23 -6.07 -3.93
C THR A 90 10.89 -7.55 -3.91
N ALA A 91 10.94 -8.26 -5.02
CA ALA A 91 10.43 -9.62 -5.17
C ALA A 91 8.97 -9.79 -4.68
N SER A 92 8.14 -8.74 -4.83
CA SER A 92 6.76 -8.71 -4.37
C SER A 92 5.80 -9.26 -5.43
N ARG A 93 5.09 -10.36 -5.09
CA ARG A 93 4.02 -10.91 -5.95
C ARG A 93 2.87 -9.92 -6.12
N THR A 94 2.53 -9.17 -5.06
CA THR A 94 1.51 -8.11 -5.11
C THR A 94 1.90 -7.02 -6.09
N GLY A 95 3.17 -6.60 -6.10
CA GLY A 95 3.70 -5.63 -7.05
C GLY A 95 3.65 -6.12 -8.49
N MET A 96 3.99 -7.38 -8.73
CA MET A 96 3.86 -8.00 -10.06
C MET A 96 2.43 -7.93 -10.58
N VAL A 97 1.44 -8.32 -9.76
CA VAL A 97 0.03 -8.26 -10.15
C VAL A 97 -0.43 -6.81 -10.38
N ALA A 98 0.10 -5.85 -9.63
CA ALA A 98 -0.24 -4.44 -9.80
C ALA A 98 0.20 -3.85 -11.16
N MET A 99 1.12 -4.49 -11.89
CA MET A 99 1.45 -4.11 -13.27
C MET A 99 0.22 -4.21 -14.19
N VAL A 100 -0.70 -5.14 -13.90
CA VAL A 100 -1.98 -5.26 -14.63
C VAL A 100 -2.83 -4.02 -14.42
N PHE A 101 -2.88 -3.43 -13.21
CA PHE A 101 -3.65 -2.21 -12.96
C PHE A 101 -3.09 -1.01 -13.71
N LEU A 102 -1.75 -0.89 -13.80
CA LEU A 102 -1.12 0.15 -14.62
C LEU A 102 -1.49 -0.04 -16.10
N ALA A 103 -1.37 -1.26 -16.62
CA ALA A 103 -1.69 -1.55 -18.01
C ALA A 103 -3.18 -1.31 -18.33
N LEU A 104 -4.08 -1.74 -17.44
CA LEU A 104 -5.53 -1.50 -17.57
C LEU A 104 -5.85 0.01 -17.56
N TRP A 105 -5.21 0.79 -16.70
CA TRP A 105 -5.39 2.25 -16.75
C TRP A 105 -4.95 2.82 -18.09
N GLY A 106 -3.80 2.42 -18.64
CA GLY A 106 -3.34 2.84 -19.97
C GLY A 106 -4.27 2.41 -21.10
N LEU A 107 -4.90 1.24 -20.98
CA LEU A 107 -5.85 0.71 -21.94
C LEU A 107 -7.18 1.47 -21.91
N LEU A 108 -7.73 1.69 -20.73
CA LEU A 108 -9.10 2.17 -20.51
C LEU A 108 -9.19 3.70 -20.54
N ASP A 109 -8.19 4.42 -20.03
CA ASP A 109 -8.23 5.89 -19.96
C ASP A 109 -7.69 6.55 -21.23
N LYS A 110 -8.56 6.68 -22.23
CA LYS A 110 -8.24 7.30 -23.52
C LYS A 110 -7.93 8.82 -23.42
N ARG A 111 -8.19 9.46 -22.28
CA ARG A 111 -7.90 10.88 -22.03
C ARG A 111 -6.42 11.15 -21.80
N LEU A 112 -5.67 10.12 -21.38
CA LEU A 112 -4.22 10.24 -21.22
C LEU A 112 -3.51 10.48 -22.55
N PRO A 113 -2.46 11.31 -22.58
CA PRO A 113 -1.60 11.45 -23.75
C PRO A 113 -1.07 10.09 -24.22
N ARG A 114 -0.92 9.92 -25.53
CA ARG A 114 -0.48 8.66 -26.14
C ARG A 114 0.82 8.13 -25.52
N THR A 115 1.77 9.02 -25.23
CA THR A 115 3.04 8.67 -24.58
C THR A 115 2.84 8.04 -23.20
N MET A 116 1.96 8.61 -22.37
CA MET A 116 1.66 8.07 -21.03
C MET A 116 0.89 6.75 -21.11
N ARG A 117 -0.02 6.63 -22.07
CA ARG A 117 -0.73 5.37 -22.31
C ARG A 117 0.21 4.25 -22.75
N LEU A 118 1.13 4.53 -23.67
CA LEU A 118 2.13 3.56 -24.11
C LEU A 118 3.08 3.16 -22.97
N ALA A 119 3.51 4.11 -22.15
CA ALA A 119 4.32 3.83 -20.97
C ALA A 119 3.58 2.86 -20.01
N LEU A 120 2.31 3.14 -19.70
CA LEU A 120 1.50 2.28 -18.84
C LEU A 120 1.28 0.88 -19.45
N LEU A 121 1.00 0.78 -20.75
CA LEU A 121 0.83 -0.50 -21.43
C LEU A 121 2.13 -1.31 -21.47
N ALA A 122 3.28 -0.63 -21.48
CA ALA A 122 4.59 -1.27 -21.43
C ALA A 122 4.95 -1.81 -20.02
N ALA A 123 4.22 -1.46 -18.96
CA ALA A 123 4.58 -1.81 -17.59
C ALA A 123 4.82 -3.32 -17.38
N PRO A 124 3.94 -4.25 -17.83
CA PRO A 124 4.19 -5.69 -17.66
C PRO A 124 5.43 -6.17 -18.44
N VAL A 125 5.66 -5.62 -19.63
CA VAL A 125 6.82 -5.98 -20.46
C VAL A 125 8.11 -5.47 -19.80
N LEU A 126 8.13 -4.22 -19.32
CA LEU A 126 9.26 -3.66 -18.59
C LEU A 126 9.56 -4.46 -17.33
N TYR A 127 8.53 -4.88 -16.59
CA TYR A 127 8.70 -5.75 -15.43
C TYR A 127 9.41 -7.05 -15.82
N GLY A 128 8.97 -7.73 -16.89
CA GLY A 128 9.60 -8.96 -17.38
C GLY A 128 11.04 -8.74 -17.85
N LEU A 129 11.31 -7.64 -18.56
CA LEU A 129 12.66 -7.30 -19.01
C LEU A 129 13.61 -7.02 -17.84
N PHE A 130 13.17 -6.24 -16.84
CA PHE A 130 13.97 -5.97 -15.65
C PHE A 130 14.16 -7.22 -14.80
N TRP A 131 13.16 -8.08 -14.69
CA TRP A 131 13.27 -9.35 -14.00
C TRP A 131 14.31 -10.26 -14.68
N GLY A 132 14.22 -10.42 -16.01
CA GLY A 132 15.19 -11.19 -16.79
C GLY A 132 16.59 -10.60 -16.73
N GLY A 133 16.72 -9.27 -16.81
CA GLY A 133 17.99 -8.57 -16.67
C GLY A 133 18.65 -8.80 -15.30
N MET A 134 17.89 -8.74 -14.21
CA MET A 134 18.39 -9.04 -12.86
C MET A 134 18.75 -10.49 -12.68
N TRP A 135 17.99 -11.40 -13.27
CA TRP A 135 18.32 -12.82 -13.31
C TRP A 135 19.66 -13.08 -14.03
N MET A 136 19.83 -12.50 -15.22
CA MET A 136 21.09 -12.60 -15.97
C MET A 136 22.28 -12.01 -15.19
N LEU A 137 22.08 -10.85 -14.56
CA LEU A 137 23.11 -10.20 -13.76
C LEU A 137 23.55 -11.07 -12.57
N ALA A 138 22.59 -11.65 -11.83
CA ALA A 138 22.89 -12.52 -10.69
C ALA A 138 23.62 -13.82 -11.10
N HIS A 139 23.40 -14.32 -12.33
CA HIS A 139 24.12 -15.49 -12.86
C HIS A 139 25.51 -15.12 -13.39
N ALA A 140 25.69 -13.89 -13.90
CA ALA A 140 27.00 -13.41 -14.39
C ALA A 140 27.92 -12.96 -13.25
N ASP A 141 27.36 -12.35 -12.21
CA ASP A 141 28.09 -11.83 -11.05
C ASP A 141 27.54 -12.42 -9.75
N LYS A 142 28.28 -13.33 -9.14
CA LYS A 142 27.94 -14.02 -7.90
C LYS A 142 27.86 -13.09 -6.67
N SER A 143 28.37 -11.86 -6.77
CA SER A 143 28.22 -10.85 -5.72
C SER A 143 26.82 -10.26 -5.65
N VAL A 144 26.04 -10.36 -6.74
CA VAL A 144 24.68 -9.86 -6.83
C VAL A 144 23.70 -10.99 -6.49
N THR A 145 22.95 -10.81 -5.41
CA THR A 145 21.87 -11.72 -5.04
C THR A 145 20.54 -11.21 -5.61
N PHE A 146 19.74 -12.09 -6.22
CA PHE A 146 18.42 -11.76 -6.73
C PHE A 146 17.32 -12.54 -5.99
N ALA A 147 16.70 -11.90 -5.01
CA ALA A 147 15.74 -12.53 -4.11
C ALA A 147 14.47 -13.05 -4.81
N ALA A 148 14.10 -12.52 -5.97
CA ALA A 148 12.91 -12.99 -6.69
C ALA A 148 13.09 -14.42 -7.23
N GLU A 149 14.30 -14.82 -7.58
CA GLU A 149 14.61 -16.18 -8.03
C GLU A 149 14.53 -17.17 -6.87
N SER A 150 15.18 -16.87 -5.74
CA SER A 150 15.15 -17.76 -4.57
C SER A 150 13.73 -18.01 -4.07
N ARG A 151 12.84 -17.01 -4.16
CA ARG A 151 11.43 -17.13 -3.79
C ARG A 151 10.58 -17.98 -4.75
N LEU A 152 11.01 -18.22 -5.96
CA LEU A 152 10.31 -19.16 -6.86
C LEU A 152 10.51 -20.62 -6.42
N HIS A 153 11.64 -20.92 -5.78
CA HIS A 153 12.01 -22.26 -5.34
C HIS A 153 11.69 -22.53 -3.85
N ASP A 154 11.33 -21.48 -3.10
CA ASP A 154 11.02 -21.61 -1.68
C ASP A 154 9.57 -22.08 -1.45
N ASN A 155 9.43 -23.38 -1.15
CA ASN A 155 8.15 -23.99 -0.80
C ASN A 155 7.70 -23.73 0.66
N SER A 156 8.55 -23.13 1.48
CA SER A 156 8.29 -22.82 2.91
C SER A 156 7.58 -21.47 3.10
N ASP A 157 7.27 -20.77 2.01
CA ASP A 157 6.72 -19.41 2.04
C ASP A 157 5.39 -19.32 2.84
N ILE A 158 5.30 -18.30 3.67
CA ILE A 158 4.11 -17.90 4.46
C ILE A 158 2.83 -17.87 3.59
N SER A 159 2.94 -17.73 2.27
CA SER A 159 1.80 -17.77 1.36
C SER A 159 1.04 -19.10 1.41
N SER A 160 1.70 -20.23 1.66
CA SER A 160 1.06 -21.54 1.81
C SER A 160 0.29 -21.66 3.14
N SER A 161 0.72 -20.92 4.18
CA SER A 161 0.06 -20.90 5.48
C SER A 161 -1.22 -20.05 5.49
N ARG A 162 -1.38 -19.09 4.56
CA ARG A 162 -2.57 -18.22 4.51
C ARG A 162 -3.87 -18.99 4.35
N PHE A 163 -3.91 -20.01 3.52
CA PHE A 163 -5.09 -20.87 3.38
C PHE A 163 -5.44 -21.57 4.69
N LYS A 164 -4.45 -22.01 5.47
CA LYS A 164 -4.68 -22.61 6.78
C LYS A 164 -5.18 -21.57 7.80
N ILE A 165 -4.63 -20.34 7.73
CA ILE A 165 -5.11 -19.22 8.56
C ILE A 165 -6.57 -18.94 8.22
N TRP A 166 -6.92 -18.77 6.95
CA TRP A 166 -8.28 -18.45 6.52
C TRP A 166 -9.29 -19.56 6.84
N ALA A 167 -8.90 -20.83 6.77
CA ALA A 167 -9.73 -21.96 7.21
C ALA A 167 -10.03 -21.87 8.71
N ASN A 168 -9.03 -21.57 9.54
CA ASN A 168 -9.20 -21.39 10.98
C ASN A 168 -10.02 -20.14 11.31
N VAL A 169 -9.76 -19.01 10.62
CA VAL A 169 -10.56 -17.78 10.76
C VAL A 169 -12.03 -18.02 10.43
N TRP A 170 -12.30 -18.78 9.36
CA TRP A 170 -13.67 -19.17 9.03
C TRP A 170 -14.34 -19.98 10.13
N GLY A 171 -13.56 -20.79 10.88
CA GLY A 171 -14.01 -21.47 12.09
C GLY A 171 -14.48 -20.49 13.17
N LEU A 172 -13.72 -19.42 13.43
CA LEU A 172 -14.08 -18.35 14.38
C LEU A 172 -15.33 -17.58 13.90
N VAL A 173 -15.41 -17.24 12.62
CA VAL A 173 -16.59 -16.56 12.05
C VAL A 173 -17.85 -17.39 12.26
N LYS A 174 -17.78 -18.71 12.08
CA LYS A 174 -18.94 -19.60 12.33
C LYS A 174 -19.36 -19.66 13.80
N GLN A 175 -18.44 -19.48 14.73
CA GLN A 175 -18.73 -19.43 16.17
C GLN A 175 -19.36 -18.11 16.59
N HIS A 176 -18.99 -17.01 15.94
CA HIS A 176 -19.45 -15.65 16.26
C HIS A 176 -19.98 -14.91 14.99
N PRO A 177 -21.01 -15.45 14.29
CA PRO A 177 -21.39 -14.93 12.98
C PRO A 177 -22.02 -13.53 13.00
N TRP A 178 -22.66 -13.15 14.12
CA TRP A 178 -23.43 -11.90 14.19
C TRP A 178 -22.62 -10.69 14.65
N THR A 179 -21.79 -10.85 15.67
CA THR A 179 -21.04 -9.76 16.33
C THR A 179 -19.54 -9.87 16.12
N GLY A 180 -19.04 -10.99 15.61
CA GLY A 180 -17.62 -11.30 15.59
C GLY A 180 -17.06 -11.54 16.99
N VAL A 181 -15.75 -11.62 17.07
CA VAL A 181 -15.01 -11.76 18.34
C VAL A 181 -14.75 -10.42 19.03
N GLY A 182 -15.09 -9.31 18.39
CA GLY A 182 -14.85 -7.93 18.84
C GLY A 182 -13.72 -7.26 18.07
N TYR A 183 -13.84 -5.95 17.86
CA TYR A 183 -12.83 -5.16 17.15
C TYR A 183 -11.49 -5.19 17.90
N GLY A 184 -10.41 -5.50 17.16
CA GLY A 184 -9.06 -5.62 17.71
C GLY A 184 -8.84 -6.88 18.57
N GLN A 185 -9.82 -7.81 18.65
CA GLN A 185 -9.72 -9.00 19.49
C GLN A 185 -9.31 -10.27 18.73
N PHE A 186 -9.04 -10.17 17.42
CA PHE A 186 -8.66 -11.34 16.63
C PHE A 186 -7.46 -12.08 17.22
N ASN A 187 -6.41 -11.35 17.64
CA ASN A 187 -5.21 -11.90 18.25
C ASN A 187 -5.55 -12.74 19.51
N LEU A 188 -6.37 -12.20 20.41
CA LEU A 188 -6.79 -12.90 21.63
C LEU A 188 -7.61 -14.15 21.29
N ALA A 189 -8.61 -14.01 20.41
CA ALA A 189 -9.44 -15.13 19.96
C ALA A 189 -8.59 -16.21 19.28
N TRP A 190 -7.66 -15.82 18.41
CA TRP A 190 -6.71 -16.74 17.77
C TRP A 190 -5.86 -17.49 18.80
N THR A 191 -5.35 -16.79 19.81
CA THR A 191 -4.47 -17.37 20.83
C THR A 191 -5.21 -18.37 21.73
N LEU A 192 -6.43 -18.05 22.12
CA LEU A 192 -7.23 -18.87 23.06
C LEU A 192 -7.96 -20.04 22.38
N THR A 193 -8.12 -20.03 21.05
CA THR A 193 -8.83 -21.10 20.35
C THR A 193 -7.89 -22.23 19.94
N SER A 194 -8.26 -23.46 20.27
CA SER A 194 -7.56 -24.66 19.80
C SER A 194 -8.00 -24.98 18.36
N PHE A 195 -7.05 -24.91 17.41
CA PHE A 195 -7.30 -25.26 16.01
C PHE A 195 -6.61 -26.59 15.66
N PRO A 196 -7.27 -27.48 14.87
CA PRO A 196 -6.69 -28.76 14.47
C PRO A 196 -5.39 -28.61 13.64
N THR A 197 -5.31 -27.54 12.85
CA THR A 197 -4.20 -27.29 11.92
C THR A 197 -3.66 -25.86 12.10
N ARG A 198 -3.12 -25.59 13.28
CA ARG A 198 -2.61 -24.25 13.58
C ARG A 198 -1.24 -24.06 12.96
N PRO A 199 -1.01 -22.99 12.16
CA PRO A 199 0.35 -22.60 11.76
C PRO A 199 1.17 -22.23 13.00
N VAL A 200 2.47 -22.55 12.99
CA VAL A 200 3.37 -22.33 14.13
C VAL A 200 3.61 -20.82 14.39
N ALA A 201 3.50 -19.99 13.35
CA ALA A 201 3.70 -18.55 13.48
C ALA A 201 2.55 -17.87 14.23
N PHE A 202 2.89 -16.85 15.01
CA PHE A 202 1.94 -15.98 15.68
C PHE A 202 1.30 -15.02 14.65
N PHE A 203 -0.02 -14.87 14.71
CA PHE A 203 -0.76 -13.98 13.82
C PHE A 203 -1.65 -13.04 14.64
N ASP A 204 -1.48 -11.75 14.41
CA ASP A 204 -2.30 -10.67 14.96
C ASP A 204 -3.37 -10.19 13.98
N HIS A 205 -3.26 -10.59 12.69
CA HIS A 205 -4.20 -10.25 11.63
C HIS A 205 -4.46 -11.45 10.71
N THR A 206 -5.60 -11.44 10.05
CA THR A 206 -6.00 -12.52 9.14
C THR A 206 -5.26 -12.50 7.80
N HIS A 207 -4.47 -11.45 7.51
CA HIS A 207 -3.87 -11.17 6.20
C HIS A 207 -4.88 -11.09 5.04
N ASN A 208 -6.13 -10.74 5.36
CA ASN A 208 -7.20 -10.50 4.39
C ASN A 208 -8.25 -9.59 5.02
N LEU A 209 -8.48 -8.42 4.43
CA LEU A 209 -9.35 -7.39 4.99
C LEU A 209 -10.81 -7.88 5.18
N ILE A 210 -11.33 -8.68 4.24
CA ILE A 210 -12.70 -9.20 4.33
C ILE A 210 -12.83 -10.19 5.49
N PHE A 211 -11.87 -11.10 5.64
CA PHE A 211 -11.85 -12.01 6.77
C PHE A 211 -11.64 -11.29 8.10
N GLN A 212 -10.83 -10.22 8.11
CA GLN A 212 -10.63 -9.41 9.31
C GLN A 212 -11.94 -8.77 9.76
N TRP A 213 -12.66 -8.13 8.83
CA TRP A 213 -13.98 -7.56 9.16
C TRP A 213 -14.98 -8.64 9.58
N ALA A 214 -15.00 -9.79 8.90
CA ALA A 214 -15.94 -10.87 9.24
C ALA A 214 -15.68 -11.46 10.63
N VAL A 215 -14.42 -11.67 11.00
CA VAL A 215 -14.08 -12.28 12.30
C VAL A 215 -14.22 -11.31 13.46
N GLU A 216 -13.90 -10.02 13.26
CA GLU A 216 -13.96 -9.03 14.35
C GLU A 216 -15.33 -8.37 14.52
N LEU A 217 -16.06 -8.14 13.42
CA LEU A 217 -17.29 -7.34 13.42
C LEU A 217 -18.55 -8.17 13.16
N GLY A 218 -18.38 -9.45 12.79
CA GLY A 218 -19.46 -10.34 12.35
C GLY A 218 -19.86 -10.11 10.88
N LEU A 219 -20.59 -11.08 10.35
CA LEU A 219 -20.99 -11.10 8.94
C LEU A 219 -21.85 -9.91 8.50
N PRO A 220 -22.87 -9.45 9.28
CA PRO A 220 -23.73 -8.35 8.82
C PRO A 220 -22.95 -7.07 8.55
N LEU A 221 -22.09 -6.67 9.49
CA LEU A 221 -21.30 -5.43 9.35
C LEU A 221 -20.18 -5.62 8.32
N ALA A 222 -19.56 -6.79 8.24
CA ALA A 222 -18.57 -7.09 7.22
C ALA A 222 -19.15 -7.00 5.80
N VAL A 223 -20.35 -7.59 5.57
CA VAL A 223 -21.05 -7.50 4.28
C VAL A 223 -21.38 -6.05 3.92
N LEU A 224 -21.85 -5.25 4.89
CA LEU A 224 -22.11 -3.83 4.67
C LEU A 224 -20.83 -3.08 4.27
N LEU A 225 -19.73 -3.28 4.98
CA LEU A 225 -18.44 -2.63 4.67
C LEU A 225 -17.89 -3.06 3.30
N VAL A 226 -18.00 -4.34 2.96
CA VAL A 226 -17.64 -4.86 1.64
C VAL A 226 -18.51 -4.22 0.55
N ALA A 227 -19.82 -4.14 0.75
CA ALA A 227 -20.73 -3.52 -0.19
C ALA A 227 -20.42 -2.03 -0.40
N LEU A 228 -20.20 -1.28 0.67
CA LEU A 228 -19.86 0.16 0.61
C LEU A 228 -18.53 0.40 -0.10
N THR A 229 -17.47 -0.33 0.28
CA THR A 229 -16.15 -0.19 -0.32
C THR A 229 -16.13 -0.62 -1.79
N THR A 230 -16.82 -1.72 -2.13
CA THR A 230 -16.96 -2.17 -3.51
C THR A 230 -17.72 -1.16 -4.34
N THR A 231 -18.87 -0.65 -3.85
CA THR A 231 -19.65 0.37 -4.54
C THR A 231 -18.85 1.64 -4.77
N ALA A 232 -18.16 2.14 -3.75
CA ALA A 232 -17.29 3.32 -3.87
C ALA A 232 -16.13 3.08 -4.85
N GLY A 233 -15.56 1.87 -4.87
CA GLY A 233 -14.54 1.47 -5.83
C GLY A 233 -15.09 1.40 -7.26
N LEU A 234 -16.26 0.81 -7.46
CA LEU A 234 -16.93 0.77 -8.77
C LEU A 234 -17.25 2.18 -9.27
N VAL A 235 -17.78 3.05 -8.42
CA VAL A 235 -17.98 4.46 -8.77
C VAL A 235 -16.67 5.11 -9.16
N LEU A 236 -15.58 4.85 -8.46
CA LEU A 236 -14.26 5.41 -8.77
C LEU A 236 -13.71 4.95 -10.14
N ILE A 237 -13.91 3.72 -10.54
CA ILE A 237 -13.39 3.18 -11.82
C ILE A 237 -14.37 3.33 -12.99
N TRP A 238 -15.64 3.64 -12.73
CA TRP A 238 -16.66 3.74 -13.78
C TRP A 238 -16.26 4.77 -14.86
N PRO A 239 -16.47 4.51 -16.17
CA PRO A 239 -16.14 5.45 -17.24
C PRO A 239 -16.84 6.80 -17.07
N GLN A 240 -16.12 7.89 -17.27
CA GLN A 240 -16.67 9.26 -17.26
C GLN A 240 -16.81 9.80 -18.68
N GLY A 241 -17.87 10.56 -18.93
CA GLY A 241 -18.07 11.26 -20.21
C GLY A 241 -17.15 12.47 -20.44
N SER A 242 -16.22 12.79 -19.52
CA SER A 242 -15.31 13.92 -19.66
C SER A 242 -14.14 13.62 -20.58
N ASN A 243 -13.80 14.57 -21.44
CA ASN A 243 -12.60 14.50 -22.30
C ASN A 243 -11.33 15.01 -21.59
N LYS A 244 -11.41 15.49 -20.34
CA LYS A 244 -10.26 16.02 -19.58
C LYS A 244 -9.61 14.94 -18.72
N VAL A 245 -8.29 14.97 -18.61
CA VAL A 245 -7.54 14.16 -17.64
C VAL A 245 -7.93 14.56 -16.23
N THR A 246 -8.54 13.64 -15.49
CA THR A 246 -8.94 13.83 -14.09
C THR A 246 -8.05 13.04 -13.17
N PRO A 247 -7.97 13.34 -11.86
CA PRO A 247 -7.20 12.52 -10.91
C PRO A 247 -7.78 11.12 -10.71
N ALA A 248 -9.02 10.86 -11.14
CA ALA A 248 -9.71 9.59 -10.89
C ALA A 248 -8.95 8.34 -11.38
N GLY A 249 -8.24 8.41 -12.52
CA GLY A 249 -7.45 7.28 -13.02
C GLY A 249 -6.28 6.92 -12.11
N ALA A 250 -5.47 7.91 -11.71
CA ALA A 250 -4.38 7.71 -10.77
C ALA A 250 -4.90 7.27 -9.39
N SER A 251 -5.98 7.90 -8.92
CA SER A 251 -6.66 7.51 -7.67
C SER A 251 -7.14 6.06 -7.72
N ALA A 252 -7.73 5.62 -8.84
CA ALA A 252 -8.17 4.25 -9.02
C ALA A 252 -7.01 3.26 -8.90
N VAL A 253 -5.86 3.53 -9.51
CA VAL A 253 -4.66 2.67 -9.38
C VAL A 253 -4.20 2.62 -7.92
N ILE A 254 -4.11 3.77 -7.23
CA ILE A 254 -3.70 3.84 -5.82
C ILE A 254 -4.64 3.01 -4.95
N VAL A 255 -5.95 3.22 -5.07
CA VAL A 255 -6.96 2.52 -4.27
C VAL A 255 -6.99 1.03 -4.60
N CYS A 256 -7.05 0.65 -5.88
CA CYS A 256 -7.08 -0.75 -6.28
C CYS A 256 -5.83 -1.52 -5.81
N THR A 257 -4.65 -0.88 -5.86
CA THR A 257 -3.41 -1.48 -5.35
C THR A 257 -3.46 -1.66 -3.83
N ALA A 258 -3.96 -0.67 -3.08
CA ALA A 258 -4.13 -0.78 -1.64
C ALA A 258 -5.14 -1.88 -1.27
N MET A 259 -6.25 -1.98 -2.00
CA MET A 259 -7.25 -3.03 -1.78
C MET A 259 -6.69 -4.43 -2.12
N LEU A 260 -5.99 -4.59 -3.25
CA LEU A 260 -5.29 -5.84 -3.57
C LEU A 260 -4.31 -6.24 -2.46
N HIS A 261 -3.51 -5.29 -2.00
CA HIS A 261 -2.55 -5.54 -0.92
C HIS A 261 -3.28 -5.94 0.38
N SER A 262 -4.42 -5.32 0.68
CA SER A 262 -5.25 -5.64 1.85
C SER A 262 -5.94 -7.00 1.79
N MET A 263 -6.03 -7.62 0.60
CA MET A 263 -6.48 -9.02 0.46
C MET A 263 -5.39 -10.03 0.80
N LEU A 264 -4.15 -9.60 0.88
CA LEU A 264 -2.98 -10.48 1.08
C LEU A 264 -2.21 -10.17 2.35
N GLU A 265 -2.39 -8.98 2.91
CA GLU A 265 -1.75 -8.45 4.12
C GLU A 265 -2.66 -7.39 4.77
N TYR A 266 -2.10 -6.55 5.65
CA TYR A 266 -2.87 -5.54 6.40
C TYR A 266 -2.27 -4.11 6.29
N PRO A 267 -2.01 -3.59 5.05
CA PRO A 267 -1.36 -2.29 4.87
C PRO A 267 -2.15 -1.13 5.48
N LEU A 268 -3.48 -1.22 5.52
CA LEU A 268 -4.34 -0.14 6.03
C LEU A 268 -4.29 0.03 7.56
N TRP A 269 -3.63 -0.86 8.29
CA TRP A 269 -3.28 -0.67 9.71
C TRP A 269 -2.17 0.35 9.90
N TYR A 270 -1.43 0.68 8.83
CA TYR A 270 -0.37 1.68 8.87
C TYR A 270 -0.88 3.00 8.33
N SER A 271 -0.75 4.08 9.12
CA SER A 271 -1.22 5.43 8.74
C SER A 271 -0.64 5.93 7.42
N TYR A 272 0.60 5.56 7.11
CA TYR A 272 1.25 5.92 5.85
C TYR A 272 0.70 5.19 4.61
N PHE A 273 -0.21 4.21 4.79
CA PHE A 273 -1.05 3.66 3.73
C PHE A 273 -2.50 4.10 3.86
N LEU A 274 -3.06 4.11 5.06
CA LEU A 274 -4.46 4.46 5.28
C LEU A 274 -4.75 5.89 4.81
N LEU A 275 -3.96 6.87 5.25
CA LEU A 275 -4.22 8.28 4.93
C LEU A 275 -4.06 8.59 3.44
N PRO A 276 -2.99 8.17 2.73
CA PRO A 276 -2.90 8.39 1.30
C PRO A 276 -3.99 7.66 0.50
N THR A 277 -4.38 6.44 0.92
CA THR A 277 -5.48 5.70 0.27
C THR A 277 -6.79 6.44 0.42
N ALA A 278 -7.14 6.88 1.63
CA ALA A 278 -8.36 7.64 1.90
C ALA A 278 -8.39 8.96 1.13
N PHE A 279 -7.26 9.69 1.10
CA PHE A 279 -7.14 10.92 0.33
C PHE A 279 -7.33 10.67 -1.18
N ALA A 280 -6.64 9.67 -1.74
CA ALA A 280 -6.76 9.34 -3.16
C ALA A 280 -8.19 8.94 -3.51
N TRP A 281 -8.84 8.15 -2.63
CA TRP A 281 -10.22 7.73 -2.83
C TRP A 281 -11.18 8.91 -2.84
N GLY A 282 -11.11 9.77 -1.81
CA GLY A 282 -11.91 11.00 -1.71
C GLY A 282 -11.69 11.96 -2.88
N ALA A 283 -10.43 12.22 -3.26
CA ALA A 283 -10.09 13.06 -4.39
C ALA A 283 -10.60 12.51 -5.73
N GLY A 284 -10.52 11.19 -5.90
CA GLY A 284 -11.03 10.51 -7.09
C GLY A 284 -12.56 10.58 -7.20
N LEU A 285 -13.28 10.37 -6.09
CA LEU A 285 -14.75 10.49 -6.04
C LEU A 285 -15.19 11.95 -6.23
N ALA A 286 -14.53 12.92 -5.59
CA ALA A 286 -14.82 14.33 -5.76
C ALA A 286 -14.64 14.80 -7.21
N ALA A 287 -13.59 14.34 -7.89
CA ALA A 287 -13.38 14.63 -9.30
C ALA A 287 -14.50 14.10 -10.22
N ARG A 288 -15.28 13.15 -9.72
CA ARG A 288 -16.47 12.63 -10.41
C ARG A 288 -17.73 13.42 -10.11
N ALA A 289 -17.93 13.80 -8.84
CA ALA A 289 -19.10 14.55 -8.39
C ALA A 289 -19.20 15.94 -9.04
N THR A 290 -18.08 16.64 -9.23
CA THR A 290 -18.05 17.98 -9.84
C THR A 290 -18.57 18.03 -11.28
N HIS A 291 -18.64 16.90 -11.99
CA HIS A 291 -19.24 16.82 -13.31
C HIS A 291 -20.79 16.90 -13.29
N HIS A 292 -21.42 16.49 -12.20
CA HIS A 292 -22.88 16.48 -12.04
C HIS A 292 -23.41 17.75 -11.39
N LEU A 293 -22.55 18.54 -10.75
CA LEU A 293 -22.94 19.72 -9.97
C LEU A 293 -22.89 21.05 -10.76
N ASN A 294 -22.32 21.06 -11.97
CA ASN A 294 -22.28 22.28 -12.79
C ASN A 294 -23.67 22.76 -13.27
N ASP A 295 -24.72 21.96 -13.06
CA ASP A 295 -26.10 22.30 -13.43
C ASP A 295 -27.00 22.68 -12.23
N ALA A 296 -26.47 22.63 -11.00
CA ALA A 296 -27.23 22.96 -9.81
C ALA A 296 -26.71 24.27 -9.19
N THR A 297 -27.56 25.30 -9.19
CA THR A 297 -27.39 26.51 -8.37
C THR A 297 -27.45 26.12 -6.90
N THR A 298 -26.33 25.81 -6.28
CA THR A 298 -26.26 25.55 -4.85
C THR A 298 -25.89 26.82 -4.10
N SER A 299 -26.64 27.11 -3.04
CA SER A 299 -26.28 28.13 -2.04
C SER A 299 -24.85 27.89 -1.56
N GLU A 300 -24.04 28.95 -1.55
CA GLU A 300 -22.64 28.90 -1.08
C GLU A 300 -22.60 28.32 0.34
N PRO A 301 -21.79 27.26 0.57
CA PRO A 301 -21.62 26.75 1.93
C PRO A 301 -20.90 27.80 2.78
N THR A 302 -21.28 27.92 4.04
CA THR A 302 -20.70 28.87 5.00
C THR A 302 -19.20 28.72 5.19
N TRP A 303 -18.66 27.53 4.86
CA TRP A 303 -17.23 27.21 4.82
C TRP A 303 -16.83 26.76 3.41
N GLY A 304 -15.82 27.40 2.85
CA GLY A 304 -15.27 26.99 1.55
C GLY A 304 -14.44 25.70 1.65
N PRO A 305 -14.24 24.98 0.52
CA PRO A 305 -13.45 23.74 0.49
C PRO A 305 -12.04 23.89 1.05
N GLN A 306 -11.43 25.08 0.94
CA GLN A 306 -10.09 25.36 1.48
C GLN A 306 -10.07 25.38 3.02
N GLN A 307 -11.14 25.87 3.64
CA GLN A 307 -11.27 25.93 5.10
C GLN A 307 -11.47 24.52 5.68
N TRP A 308 -12.26 23.68 5.03
CA TRP A 308 -12.42 22.27 5.41
C TRP A 308 -11.10 21.50 5.29
N LEU A 309 -10.35 21.72 4.22
CA LEU A 309 -9.02 21.11 4.04
C LEU A 309 -8.01 21.60 5.09
N ALA A 310 -8.01 22.90 5.39
CA ALA A 310 -7.13 23.47 6.41
C ALA A 310 -7.46 22.92 7.80
N THR A 311 -8.75 22.85 8.15
CA THR A 311 -9.22 22.30 9.43
C THR A 311 -8.89 20.81 9.54
N GLY A 312 -9.17 20.02 8.49
CA GLY A 312 -8.82 18.61 8.44
C GLY A 312 -7.32 18.39 8.57
N GLY A 313 -6.51 19.20 7.88
CA GLY A 313 -5.05 19.19 7.99
C GLY A 313 -4.55 19.50 9.39
N ALA A 314 -5.11 20.53 10.03
CA ALA A 314 -4.77 20.91 11.40
C ALA A 314 -5.12 19.80 12.41
N LEU A 315 -6.31 19.21 12.30
CA LEU A 315 -6.73 18.10 13.15
C LEU A 315 -5.83 16.87 12.96
N THR A 316 -5.41 16.56 11.71
CA THR A 316 -4.49 15.47 11.42
C THR A 316 -3.12 15.73 12.04
N MET A 317 -2.62 16.96 11.97
CA MET A 317 -1.33 17.32 12.60
C MET A 317 -1.40 17.21 14.12
N LEU A 318 -2.48 17.69 14.75
CA LEU A 318 -2.68 17.55 16.19
C LEU A 318 -2.77 16.08 16.62
N GLY A 319 -3.51 15.27 15.85
CA GLY A 319 -3.58 13.81 16.07
C GLY A 319 -2.22 13.13 15.92
N ALA A 320 -1.42 13.51 14.93
CA ALA A 320 -0.08 12.96 14.74
C ALA A 320 0.87 13.30 15.90
N VAL A 321 0.81 14.54 16.39
CA VAL A 321 1.58 14.97 17.58
C VAL A 321 1.13 14.16 18.81
N TRP A 322 -0.18 14.04 19.03
CA TRP A 322 -0.73 13.24 20.13
C TRP A 322 -0.25 11.79 20.06
N CYS A 323 -0.39 11.14 18.89
CA CYS A 323 0.08 9.77 18.70
C CYS A 323 1.59 9.62 18.93
N ALA A 324 2.40 10.61 18.54
CA ALA A 324 3.84 10.58 18.76
C ALA A 324 4.18 10.67 20.26
N LEU A 325 3.47 11.49 21.02
CA LEU A 325 3.65 11.61 22.48
C LEU A 325 3.21 10.34 23.19
N ASP A 326 2.06 9.78 22.84
CA ASP A 326 1.55 8.54 23.39
C ASP A 326 2.49 7.35 23.06
N PHE A 327 2.98 7.28 21.82
CA PHE A 327 3.98 6.29 21.44
C PHE A 327 5.28 6.41 22.25
N GLN A 328 5.75 7.64 22.53
CA GLN A 328 6.95 7.82 23.35
C GLN A 328 6.72 7.33 24.79
N ALA A 329 5.55 7.58 25.36
CA ALA A 329 5.18 7.04 26.68
C ALA A 329 5.20 5.51 26.67
N ALA A 330 4.52 4.88 25.71
CA ALA A 330 4.53 3.42 25.58
C ALA A 330 5.95 2.86 25.31
N ALA A 331 6.73 3.51 24.45
CA ALA A 331 8.11 3.08 24.15
C ALA A 331 9.03 3.13 25.37
N ASN A 332 8.87 4.12 26.26
CA ASN A 332 9.62 4.21 27.50
C ASN A 332 9.35 3.01 28.43
N ILE A 333 8.15 2.42 28.36
CA ILE A 333 7.79 1.22 29.14
C ILE A 333 8.43 -0.02 28.52
N TYR A 334 8.23 -0.25 27.23
CA TYR A 334 8.57 -1.51 26.55
C TYR A 334 9.98 -1.57 25.96
N ALA A 335 10.54 -0.42 25.55
CA ALA A 335 11.87 -0.30 24.97
C ALA A 335 12.64 0.87 25.61
N PRO A 336 12.99 0.76 26.89
CA PRO A 336 13.63 1.87 27.62
C PRO A 336 14.98 2.23 27.03
N ARG A 337 15.31 3.52 27.08
CA ARG A 337 16.66 4.01 26.76
C ARG A 337 17.66 3.48 27.79
N ALA A 338 18.94 3.39 27.39
CA ALA A 338 20.02 3.03 28.30
C ALA A 338 20.02 3.96 29.53
N GLY A 339 19.98 3.39 30.73
CA GLY A 339 19.92 4.14 32.01
C GLY A 339 18.49 4.44 32.51
N ALA A 340 17.45 3.98 31.84
CA ALA A 340 16.09 4.06 32.35
C ALA A 340 15.97 3.22 33.64
N GLY A 341 15.25 3.75 34.63
CA GLY A 341 14.97 3.07 35.89
C GLY A 341 14.17 1.76 35.75
N PRO A 342 13.93 1.04 36.83
CA PRO A 342 13.14 -0.17 36.84
C PRO A 342 11.69 0.08 36.33
N LEU A 343 10.98 -1.00 35.96
CA LEU A 343 9.69 -0.95 35.29
C LEU A 343 8.62 -0.17 36.05
N ASP A 344 8.58 -0.34 37.39
CA ASP A 344 7.67 0.35 38.29
C ASP A 344 7.78 1.90 38.20
N GLN A 345 9.00 2.42 38.08
CA GLN A 345 9.24 3.85 37.95
C GLN A 345 8.96 4.40 36.52
N ARG A 346 8.72 3.52 35.56
CA ARG A 346 8.44 3.92 34.15
C ARG A 346 6.94 3.85 33.84
N ILE A 347 6.15 3.26 34.70
CA ILE A 347 4.68 3.13 34.53
C ILE A 347 3.95 4.30 35.23
N GLU A 348 4.56 4.95 36.23
CA GLU A 348 4.03 6.16 36.86
C GLU A 348 4.22 7.40 35.97
#